data_2203fae4e5c0ca63cb9d4b59abe49076
#
_entry.id   2203fae4e5c0ca63cb9d4b59abe49076
#
_cell.length_a   1.000
_cell.length_b   1.000
_cell.length_c   1.000
_cell.angle_alpha   90.00
_cell.angle_beta   90.00
_cell.angle_gamma   90.00
#
_symmetry.space_group_name_H-M   'P 1'
#
loop_
_entity.id
_entity.type
_entity.pdbx_description
1 polymer ?
#
loop_
_entity_poly.entity_id
_entity_poly.type
_entity_poly.pdbx_seq_one_letter_code
_entity_poly.pdbx_strand_id
1 'polypeptide(L)'
;MKINTSLFNFVLALCLATVSVSKAQLTVSTTAYNTPSAAQSLVNNILLGAGVTASNITFTPAGGESVQLGFFNGVNSNLGLDSGIVMSTGNIQALSPVGIPAGAPLGGSDPDLLTLANSVPPLIGQTFSVSSTNDVAILEFDFVPAADTVKFRYVFGSDEYTHWINSQFNDVFGFFISGPGINGPYS
;
A
#
# COMPACT_ATOMS: atom_id res chain seq x y z
N MET A 1 0.93 40.99 46.98
CA MET A 1 1.72 40.72 45.78
C MET A 1 0.80 40.86 44.58
N LYS A 2 0.89 41.93 43.80
CA LYS A 2 0.03 42.10 42.60
C LYS A 2 0.72 41.37 41.44
N ILE A 3 0.09 40.32 40.96
CA ILE A 3 0.55 39.62 39.76
C ILE A 3 0.24 40.53 38.58
N ASN A 4 1.26 40.81 37.77
CA ASN A 4 1.09 41.67 36.61
C ASN A 4 0.34 40.87 35.54
N THR A 5 -0.94 41.16 35.36
CA THR A 5 -1.87 40.46 34.45
C THR A 5 -1.37 40.49 33.01
N SER A 6 -0.62 41.48 32.59
CA SER A 6 -0.02 41.56 31.25
C SER A 6 1.03 40.48 31.02
N LEU A 7 1.86 40.20 32.03
CA LEU A 7 2.89 39.16 31.95
C LEU A 7 2.26 37.75 31.93
N PHE A 8 1.22 37.55 32.73
CA PHE A 8 0.47 36.29 32.77
C PHE A 8 -0.21 35.98 31.42
N ASN A 9 -0.82 36.98 30.83
CA ASN A 9 -1.46 36.81 29.50
C ASN A 9 -0.44 36.55 28.39
N PHE A 10 0.75 37.15 28.45
CA PHE A 10 1.82 36.90 27.48
C PHE A 10 2.40 35.49 27.63
N VAL A 11 2.59 34.98 28.82
CA VAL A 11 3.06 33.61 29.07
C VAL A 11 2.00 32.60 28.66
N LEU A 12 0.72 32.86 28.93
CA LEU A 12 -0.37 31.99 28.49
C LEU A 12 -0.51 31.94 26.95
N ALA A 13 -0.37 33.09 26.28
CA ALA A 13 -0.36 33.15 24.83
C ALA A 13 0.85 32.41 24.20
N LEU A 14 2.03 32.51 24.84
CA LEU A 14 3.22 31.82 24.38
C LEU A 14 3.11 30.30 24.56
N CYS A 15 2.50 29.81 25.64
CA CYS A 15 2.24 28.38 25.84
C CYS A 15 1.22 27.81 24.85
N LEU A 16 0.25 28.62 24.42
CA LEU A 16 -0.73 28.20 23.40
C LEU A 16 -0.16 28.17 21.97
N ALA A 17 0.89 28.96 21.70
CA ALA A 17 1.53 29.02 20.39
C ALA A 17 2.47 27.84 20.07
N THR A 18 2.77 26.98 21.05
CA THR A 18 3.74 25.87 20.89
C THR A 18 3.11 24.49 20.72
N VAL A 19 1.80 24.39 20.56
CA VAL A 19 1.18 23.11 20.19
C VAL A 19 1.37 22.90 18.70
N SER A 20 2.58 22.50 18.31
CA SER A 20 2.84 21.93 17.01
C SER A 20 2.12 20.58 16.96
N VAL A 21 0.96 20.52 16.30
CA VAL A 21 0.36 19.23 15.98
C VAL A 21 1.27 18.60 14.94
N SER A 22 2.20 17.77 15.38
CA SER A 22 2.96 16.91 14.50
C SER A 22 1.96 15.94 13.87
N LYS A 23 1.55 16.21 12.64
CA LYS A 23 0.79 15.23 11.87
C LYS A 23 1.73 14.09 11.49
N ALA A 24 1.35 12.88 11.85
CA ALA A 24 2.00 11.70 11.31
C ALA A 24 1.94 11.79 9.78
N GLN A 25 3.09 11.80 9.14
CA GLN A 25 3.18 12.07 7.70
C GLN A 25 3.85 10.90 7.00
N LEU A 26 3.07 10.23 6.17
CA LEU A 26 3.59 9.33 5.14
C LEU A 26 4.04 10.19 3.96
N THR A 27 5.25 9.95 3.45
CA THR A 27 5.70 10.54 2.20
C THR A 27 5.86 9.46 1.14
N VAL A 28 5.39 9.76 -0.06
CA VAL A 28 5.42 8.84 -1.20
C VAL A 28 6.22 9.48 -2.32
N SER A 29 6.96 8.66 -3.05
CA SER A 29 7.71 9.09 -4.24
C SER A 29 6.80 9.74 -5.27
N THR A 30 7.26 10.86 -5.82
CA THR A 30 6.61 11.53 -6.96
C THR A 30 7.09 10.97 -8.31
N THR A 31 8.06 10.08 -8.31
CA THR A 31 8.60 9.44 -9.52
C THR A 31 7.68 8.32 -9.96
N ALA A 32 7.37 8.26 -11.24
CA ALA A 32 6.66 7.14 -11.84
C ALA A 32 7.56 5.90 -11.91
N TYR A 33 7.08 4.78 -11.36
CA TYR A 33 7.78 3.50 -11.37
C TYR A 33 7.10 2.46 -12.27
N ASN A 34 6.31 2.91 -13.23
CA ASN A 34 5.57 2.04 -14.16
C ASN A 34 6.43 1.47 -15.31
N THR A 35 7.74 1.68 -15.28
CA THR A 35 8.66 1.08 -16.25
C THR A 35 9.35 -0.16 -15.67
N PRO A 36 9.70 -1.16 -16.49
CA PRO A 36 10.38 -2.36 -16.00
C PRO A 36 11.68 -2.06 -15.22
N SER A 37 12.50 -1.12 -15.70
CA SER A 37 13.74 -0.75 -15.02
C SER A 37 13.51 -0.09 -13.66
N ALA A 38 12.46 0.71 -13.53
CA ALA A 38 12.07 1.35 -12.28
C ALA A 38 11.51 0.32 -11.28
N ALA A 39 10.67 -0.61 -11.72
CA ALA A 39 10.18 -1.72 -10.90
C ALA A 39 11.34 -2.59 -10.40
N GLN A 40 12.31 -2.93 -11.28
CA GLN A 40 13.53 -3.66 -10.89
C GLN A 40 14.32 -2.93 -9.80
N SER A 41 14.47 -1.62 -9.93
CA SER A 41 15.17 -0.81 -8.91
C SER A 41 14.45 -0.86 -7.56
N LEU A 42 13.13 -0.74 -7.54
CA LEU A 42 12.34 -0.83 -6.31
C LEU A 42 12.45 -2.21 -5.66
N VAL A 43 12.29 -3.28 -6.44
CA VAL A 43 12.38 -4.64 -5.90
C VAL A 43 13.77 -4.91 -5.33
N ASN A 44 14.83 -4.68 -6.11
CA ASN A 44 16.17 -5.04 -5.70
C ASN A 44 16.76 -4.17 -4.58
N ASN A 45 16.38 -2.91 -4.51
CA ASN A 45 17.00 -1.97 -3.57
C ASN A 45 16.14 -1.65 -2.35
N ILE A 46 14.84 -1.90 -2.43
CA ILE A 46 13.88 -1.48 -1.38
C ILE A 46 13.11 -2.68 -0.81
N LEU A 47 12.55 -3.54 -1.68
CA LEU A 47 11.70 -4.64 -1.23
C LEU A 47 12.52 -5.79 -0.65
N LEU A 48 13.60 -6.18 -1.34
CA LEU A 48 14.38 -7.34 -0.96
C LEU A 48 15.38 -7.01 0.14
N GLY A 49 15.40 -7.85 1.15
CA GLY A 49 16.46 -7.87 2.16
C GLY A 49 17.69 -8.65 1.71
N ALA A 50 18.72 -8.63 2.55
CA ALA A 50 19.94 -9.41 2.31
C ALA A 50 19.62 -10.92 2.20
N GLY A 51 20.27 -11.60 1.26
CA GLY A 51 20.12 -13.04 1.05
C GLY A 51 18.96 -13.46 0.15
N VAL A 52 18.31 -12.52 -0.51
CA VAL A 52 17.33 -12.82 -1.56
C VAL A 52 17.79 -12.17 -2.86
N THR A 53 17.74 -12.91 -3.95
CA THR A 53 17.98 -12.38 -5.30
C THR A 53 16.71 -12.52 -6.12
N ALA A 54 16.39 -11.49 -6.91
CA ALA A 54 15.25 -11.52 -7.80
C ALA A 54 15.67 -11.41 -9.28
N SER A 55 14.83 -11.99 -10.14
CA SER A 55 14.92 -11.92 -11.59
C SER A 55 13.52 -11.84 -12.20
N ASN A 56 13.44 -11.60 -13.50
CA ASN A 56 12.17 -11.53 -14.25
C ASN A 56 11.15 -10.59 -13.63
N ILE A 57 11.64 -9.45 -13.10
CA ILE A 57 10.78 -8.49 -12.40
C ILE A 57 9.93 -7.74 -13.42
N THR A 58 8.63 -7.81 -13.24
CA THR A 58 7.65 -7.10 -14.06
C THR A 58 6.65 -6.36 -13.18
N PHE A 59 6.16 -5.25 -13.69
CA PHE A 59 5.05 -4.52 -13.09
C PHE A 59 4.01 -4.24 -14.18
N THR A 60 2.79 -4.67 -13.92
CA THR A 60 1.64 -4.46 -14.81
C THR A 60 0.66 -3.51 -14.12
N PRO A 61 0.62 -2.23 -14.53
CA PRO A 61 -0.39 -1.29 -14.04
C PRO A 61 -1.75 -1.56 -14.70
N ALA A 62 -2.80 -1.08 -14.07
CA ALA A 62 -4.18 -1.19 -14.59
C ALA A 62 -4.39 -0.49 -15.93
N GLY A 63 -3.52 0.44 -16.27
CA GLY A 63 -3.59 1.26 -17.48
C GLY A 63 -3.60 2.76 -17.17
N GLY A 64 -3.56 3.57 -18.23
CA GLY A 64 -3.51 5.03 -18.08
C GLY A 64 -2.17 5.55 -17.54
N GLU A 65 -2.16 6.81 -17.15
CA GLU A 65 -0.96 7.51 -16.65
C GLU A 65 -0.81 7.43 -15.12
N SER A 66 -1.57 6.59 -14.46
CA SER A 66 -1.57 6.50 -13.00
C SER A 66 -0.27 5.91 -12.48
N VAL A 67 0.29 6.53 -11.45
CA VAL A 67 1.45 6.02 -10.74
C VAL A 67 0.96 5.07 -9.65
N GLN A 68 0.95 3.77 -9.94
CA GLN A 68 0.42 2.74 -9.05
C GLN A 68 1.48 2.01 -8.23
N LEU A 69 2.78 2.23 -8.52
CA LEU A 69 3.91 1.62 -7.82
C LEU A 69 4.92 2.71 -7.46
N GLY A 70 5.48 2.65 -6.26
CA GLY A 70 6.51 3.58 -5.82
C GLY A 70 7.15 3.22 -4.49
N PHE A 71 7.93 4.16 -4.00
CA PHE A 71 8.58 4.11 -2.69
C PHE A 71 7.82 4.95 -1.68
N PHE A 72 7.76 4.49 -0.44
CA PHE A 72 7.28 5.30 0.67
C PHE A 72 8.31 5.43 1.80
N ASN A 73 8.26 6.56 2.50
CA ASN A 73 8.93 6.79 3.78
C ASN A 73 7.86 7.01 4.85
N GLY A 74 7.83 6.12 5.82
CA GLY A 74 6.86 6.07 6.91
C GLY A 74 7.45 6.40 8.29
N VAL A 75 8.72 6.82 8.39
CA VAL A 75 9.41 7.07 9.66
C VAL A 75 8.64 8.03 10.57
N ASN A 76 8.00 9.04 9.98
CA ASN A 76 7.18 10.01 10.70
C ASN A 76 5.68 9.71 10.65
N SER A 77 5.31 8.44 10.42
CA SER A 77 3.92 8.01 10.33
C SER A 77 3.58 6.94 11.38
N ASN A 78 2.30 6.68 11.55
CA ASN A 78 1.82 5.59 12.41
C ASN A 78 1.71 4.25 11.67
N LEU A 79 2.32 4.13 10.48
CA LEU A 79 2.22 2.94 9.65
C LEU A 79 2.91 1.72 10.27
N GLY A 80 3.91 1.93 11.13
CA GLY A 80 4.71 0.85 11.73
C GLY A 80 5.72 0.22 10.78
N LEU A 81 5.93 0.83 9.61
CA LEU A 81 6.97 0.49 8.63
C LEU A 81 7.73 1.77 8.29
N ASP A 82 9.06 1.74 8.42
CA ASP A 82 9.89 2.93 8.21
C ASP A 82 10.00 3.29 6.72
N SER A 83 10.05 2.29 5.86
CA SER A 83 10.08 2.47 4.41
C SER A 83 9.73 1.17 3.69
N GLY A 84 9.43 1.28 2.41
CA GLY A 84 9.14 0.13 1.56
C GLY A 84 8.58 0.53 0.20
N ILE A 85 8.08 -0.44 -0.50
CA ILE A 85 7.30 -0.19 -1.71
C ILE A 85 5.84 0.06 -1.35
N VAL A 86 5.18 0.88 -2.14
CA VAL A 86 3.75 1.12 -2.08
C VAL A 86 3.13 0.77 -3.42
N MET A 87 2.02 0.05 -3.38
CA MET A 87 1.18 -0.25 -4.55
C MET A 87 -0.23 0.24 -4.25
N SER A 88 -0.94 0.65 -5.28
CA SER A 88 -2.31 1.13 -5.15
C SER A 88 -3.10 0.86 -6.43
N THR A 89 -4.39 0.67 -6.29
CA THR A 89 -5.35 0.66 -7.40
C THR A 89 -5.50 2.05 -8.03
N GLY A 90 -5.26 3.12 -7.25
CA GLY A 90 -5.23 4.50 -7.73
C GLY A 90 -3.83 5.10 -7.80
N ASN A 91 -3.75 6.42 -7.86
CA ASN A 91 -2.47 7.13 -7.90
C ASN A 91 -1.86 7.24 -6.49
N ILE A 92 -0.71 6.58 -6.26
CA ILE A 92 0.00 6.61 -4.98
C ILE A 92 0.41 8.02 -4.53
N GLN A 93 0.56 8.97 -5.43
CA GLN A 93 0.92 10.35 -5.09
C GLN A 93 -0.19 11.05 -4.28
N ALA A 94 -1.43 10.58 -4.39
CA ALA A 94 -2.55 11.08 -3.59
C ALA A 94 -2.48 10.64 -2.12
N LEU A 95 -1.66 9.64 -1.77
CA LEU A 95 -1.43 9.19 -0.40
C LEU A 95 -0.69 10.22 0.47
N SER A 96 0.01 11.20 -0.13
CA SER A 96 0.79 12.20 0.59
C SER A 96 0.23 13.61 0.34
N PRO A 97 0.04 14.45 1.37
CA PRO A 97 0.28 14.22 2.80
C PRO A 97 -0.88 13.57 3.56
N VAL A 98 -2.09 13.56 3.04
CA VAL A 98 -3.29 12.96 3.66
C VAL A 98 -4.28 12.66 2.54
N GLY A 99 -4.11 11.60 1.83
CA GLY A 99 -5.03 11.26 0.75
C GLY A 99 -5.27 9.76 0.65
N ILE A 100 -6.45 9.45 0.25
CA ILE A 100 -6.80 8.14 -0.25
C ILE A 100 -6.59 8.24 -1.75
N PRO A 101 -5.97 7.25 -2.40
CA PRO A 101 -5.82 7.25 -3.85
C PRO A 101 -7.20 7.17 -4.48
N ALA A 102 -7.85 8.31 -4.65
CA ALA A 102 -9.05 8.37 -5.47
C ALA A 102 -8.62 8.33 -6.92
N GLY A 103 -8.90 7.24 -7.59
CA GLY A 103 -8.69 7.09 -9.02
C GLY A 103 -10.02 6.97 -9.75
N ALA A 104 -10.12 7.57 -10.91
CA ALA A 104 -11.10 7.10 -11.88
C ALA A 104 -10.77 5.65 -12.26
N PRO A 105 -11.74 4.79 -12.55
CA PRO A 105 -11.48 3.43 -12.99
C PRO A 105 -10.52 3.42 -14.16
N LEU A 106 -9.37 2.77 -13.99
CA LEU A 106 -8.32 2.69 -15.00
C LEU A 106 -8.50 1.46 -15.88
N GLY A 107 -9.37 0.54 -15.48
CA GLY A 107 -9.52 -0.77 -16.10
C GLY A 107 -8.56 -1.79 -15.51
N GLY A 108 -8.34 -2.87 -16.24
CA GLY A 108 -7.52 -3.99 -15.76
C GLY A 108 -8.31 -4.94 -14.85
N SER A 109 -8.15 -6.23 -15.09
CA SER A 109 -8.78 -7.31 -14.33
C SER A 109 -7.77 -8.44 -14.20
N ASP A 110 -7.83 -9.14 -13.09
CA ASP A 110 -6.97 -10.29 -12.82
C ASP A 110 -7.82 -11.49 -12.36
N PRO A 111 -7.69 -12.66 -13.01
CA PRO A 111 -8.50 -13.83 -12.69
C PRO A 111 -8.17 -14.46 -11.33
N ASP A 112 -6.92 -14.36 -10.87
CA ASP A 112 -6.51 -14.91 -9.58
C ASP A 112 -7.06 -14.06 -8.44
N LEU A 113 -6.98 -12.74 -8.57
CA LEU A 113 -7.62 -11.81 -7.63
C LEU A 113 -9.14 -11.96 -7.63
N LEU A 114 -9.77 -12.19 -8.79
CA LEU A 114 -11.21 -12.45 -8.86
C LEU A 114 -11.58 -13.74 -8.14
N THR A 115 -10.79 -14.80 -8.34
CA THR A 115 -10.97 -16.08 -7.64
C THR A 115 -10.80 -15.91 -6.15
N LEU A 116 -9.78 -15.19 -5.72
CA LEU A 116 -9.53 -14.85 -4.31
C LEU A 116 -10.70 -14.07 -3.71
N ALA A 117 -11.15 -13.01 -4.38
CA ALA A 117 -12.28 -12.18 -3.93
C ALA A 117 -13.55 -13.02 -3.71
N ASN A 118 -13.83 -13.97 -4.59
CA ASN A 118 -14.99 -14.85 -4.48
C ASN A 118 -14.80 -16.00 -3.48
N SER A 119 -13.60 -16.28 -3.03
CA SER A 119 -13.35 -17.29 -1.99
C SER A 119 -13.64 -16.80 -0.58
N VAL A 120 -13.63 -15.48 -0.36
CA VAL A 120 -13.76 -14.87 0.97
C VAL A 120 -15.21 -14.85 1.51
N PRO A 121 -16.25 -14.49 0.73
CA PRO A 121 -17.60 -14.33 1.26
C PRO A 121 -18.11 -15.56 2.03
N PRO A 122 -17.97 -16.80 1.54
CA PRO A 122 -18.40 -17.97 2.29
C PRO A 122 -17.67 -18.16 3.61
N LEU A 123 -16.39 -17.76 3.70
CA LEU A 123 -15.59 -17.89 4.92
C LEU A 123 -16.06 -16.96 6.04
N ILE A 124 -16.70 -15.86 5.68
CA ILE A 124 -17.22 -14.86 6.63
C ILE A 124 -18.75 -14.89 6.73
N GLY A 125 -19.39 -15.96 6.21
CA GLY A 125 -20.84 -16.13 6.27
C GLY A 125 -21.64 -15.18 5.38
N GLN A 126 -21.04 -14.67 4.31
CA GLN A 126 -21.68 -13.81 3.34
C GLN A 126 -22.00 -14.55 2.03
N THR A 127 -22.92 -14.00 1.25
CA THR A 127 -23.41 -14.62 0.01
C THR A 127 -23.22 -13.77 -1.24
N PHE A 128 -22.57 -12.61 -1.14
CA PHE A 128 -22.28 -11.79 -2.31
C PHE A 128 -21.21 -12.44 -3.21
N SER A 129 -21.22 -12.08 -4.48
CA SER A 129 -20.19 -12.46 -5.43
C SER A 129 -19.68 -11.23 -6.17
N VAL A 130 -18.41 -11.28 -6.54
CA VAL A 130 -17.72 -10.25 -7.32
C VAL A 130 -17.65 -10.72 -8.77
N SER A 131 -18.05 -9.86 -9.71
CA SER A 131 -18.07 -10.20 -11.15
C SER A 131 -16.78 -9.82 -11.88
N SER A 132 -16.01 -8.87 -11.34
CA SER A 132 -14.74 -8.40 -11.91
C SER A 132 -13.87 -7.79 -10.83
N THR A 133 -12.56 -7.78 -11.06
CA THR A 133 -11.62 -6.86 -10.38
C THR A 133 -11.35 -5.69 -11.31
N ASN A 134 -11.04 -4.53 -10.74
CA ASN A 134 -10.75 -3.32 -11.49
C ASN A 134 -9.49 -2.67 -10.93
N ASP A 135 -8.83 -1.84 -11.75
CA ASP A 135 -7.69 -1.02 -11.35
C ASP A 135 -6.52 -1.83 -10.76
N VAL A 136 -6.35 -3.04 -11.25
CA VAL A 136 -5.38 -4.01 -10.74
C VAL A 136 -3.95 -3.52 -10.96
N ALA A 137 -3.13 -3.59 -9.93
CA ALA A 137 -1.70 -3.36 -9.98
C ALA A 137 -0.97 -4.65 -9.62
N ILE A 138 -0.17 -5.19 -10.54
CA ILE A 138 0.48 -6.51 -10.39
C ILE A 138 1.99 -6.33 -10.41
N LEU A 139 2.66 -6.79 -9.35
CA LEU A 139 4.12 -6.88 -9.28
C LEU A 139 4.51 -8.36 -9.19
N GLU A 140 5.27 -8.83 -10.16
CA GLU A 140 5.70 -10.22 -10.27
C GLU A 140 7.22 -10.29 -10.37
N PHE A 141 7.81 -11.30 -9.78
CA PHE A 141 9.25 -11.59 -9.92
C PHE A 141 9.56 -13.01 -9.46
N ASP A 142 10.55 -13.61 -10.09
CA ASP A 142 11.18 -14.82 -9.57
C ASP A 142 12.16 -14.45 -8.46
N PHE A 143 12.28 -15.29 -7.45
CA PHE A 143 13.27 -15.07 -6.40
C PHE A 143 13.93 -16.36 -5.93
N VAL A 144 15.18 -16.22 -5.50
CA VAL A 144 15.94 -17.29 -4.87
C VAL A 144 16.30 -16.87 -3.45
N PRO A 145 15.71 -17.51 -2.43
CA PRO A 145 16.05 -17.23 -1.04
C PRO A 145 17.37 -17.92 -0.66
N ALA A 146 18.14 -17.30 0.22
CA ALA A 146 19.35 -17.92 0.79
C ALA A 146 19.05 -18.87 1.98
N ALA A 147 17.80 -18.92 2.43
CA ALA A 147 17.34 -19.72 3.56
C ALA A 147 15.97 -20.36 3.23
N ASP A 148 15.55 -21.30 4.07
CA ASP A 148 14.30 -22.05 3.94
C ASP A 148 13.06 -21.27 4.39
N THR A 149 13.23 -20.03 4.82
CA THR A 149 12.13 -19.17 5.29
C THR A 149 12.23 -17.79 4.67
N VAL A 150 11.13 -17.35 4.06
CA VAL A 150 10.93 -15.99 3.57
C VAL A 150 9.91 -15.29 4.44
N LYS A 151 10.21 -14.08 4.88
CA LYS A 151 9.29 -13.23 5.68
C LYS A 151 9.17 -11.87 5.03
N PHE A 152 7.96 -11.35 5.04
CA PHE A 152 7.69 -9.97 4.64
C PHE A 152 6.72 -9.30 5.62
N ARG A 153 6.75 -7.99 5.65
CA ARG A 153 5.82 -7.17 6.42
C ARG A 153 5.01 -6.33 5.45
N TYR A 154 3.72 -6.25 5.69
CA TYR A 154 2.82 -5.44 4.86
C TYR A 154 1.77 -4.74 5.72
N VAL A 155 1.20 -3.70 5.17
CA VAL A 155 -0.01 -3.03 5.65
C VAL A 155 -0.95 -2.91 4.46
N PHE A 156 -2.16 -3.36 4.63
CA PHE A 156 -3.23 -3.20 3.67
C PHE A 156 -4.16 -2.08 4.15
N GLY A 157 -4.45 -1.14 3.28
CA GLY A 157 -5.39 -0.04 3.53
C GLY A 157 -6.45 -0.02 2.44
N SER A 158 -7.67 0.30 2.82
CA SER A 158 -8.81 0.44 1.92
C SER A 158 -9.60 1.70 2.30
N ASP A 159 -10.07 2.45 1.30
CA ASP A 159 -10.99 3.57 1.48
C ASP A 159 -12.46 3.14 1.49
N GLU A 160 -12.73 1.90 1.08
CA GLU A 160 -14.04 1.26 1.16
C GLU A 160 -14.47 0.95 2.61
N TYR A 161 -13.52 0.93 3.52
CA TYR A 161 -13.73 0.70 4.94
C TYR A 161 -14.41 1.93 5.56
N THR A 162 -15.46 1.76 6.08
CA THR A 162 -16.54 1.21 6.73
C THR A 162 -17.85 1.16 5.93
N HIS A 163 -17.92 1.87 4.81
CA HIS A 163 -19.14 2.06 4.03
C HIS A 163 -19.52 0.81 3.22
N TRP A 164 -18.52 0.09 2.71
CA TRP A 164 -18.70 -1.02 1.78
C TRP A 164 -18.29 -2.37 2.33
N ILE A 165 -18.09 -2.46 3.65
CA ILE A 165 -17.76 -3.73 4.32
C ILE A 165 -18.83 -4.78 4.02
N ASN A 166 -18.40 -6.02 3.76
CA ASN A 166 -19.28 -7.15 3.45
C ASN A 166 -20.18 -6.91 2.22
N SER A 167 -19.66 -6.23 1.22
CA SER A 167 -20.34 -5.98 -0.04
C SER A 167 -19.50 -6.46 -1.23
N GLN A 168 -20.08 -6.42 -2.41
CA GLN A 168 -19.37 -6.73 -3.66
C GLN A 168 -18.35 -5.65 -4.09
N PHE A 169 -18.32 -4.51 -3.39
CA PHE A 169 -17.45 -3.36 -3.65
C PHE A 169 -16.30 -3.33 -2.64
N ASN A 170 -15.59 -4.42 -2.50
CA ASN A 170 -14.44 -4.53 -1.59
C ASN A 170 -13.14 -4.52 -2.37
N ASP A 171 -12.13 -3.88 -1.78
CA ASP A 171 -10.76 -4.03 -2.24
C ASP A 171 -10.25 -5.43 -1.94
N VAL A 172 -9.42 -5.96 -2.82
CA VAL A 172 -8.76 -7.25 -2.64
C VAL A 172 -7.24 -7.10 -2.81
N PHE A 173 -6.52 -7.78 -1.93
CA PHE A 173 -5.07 -7.95 -2.01
C PHE A 173 -4.73 -9.43 -2.02
N GLY A 174 -3.89 -9.85 -2.96
CA GLY A 174 -3.39 -11.22 -3.06
C GLY A 174 -1.88 -11.27 -3.00
N PHE A 175 -1.37 -12.26 -2.28
CA PHE A 175 0.05 -12.62 -2.27
C PHE A 175 0.14 -14.06 -2.77
N PHE A 176 0.59 -14.23 -4.01
CA PHE A 176 0.68 -15.53 -4.65
C PHE A 176 2.12 -15.98 -4.69
N ILE A 177 2.36 -17.25 -4.46
CA ILE A 177 3.68 -17.87 -4.56
C ILE A 177 3.56 -19.21 -5.26
N SER A 178 4.41 -19.44 -6.23
CA SER A 178 4.55 -20.73 -6.92
C SER A 178 6.03 -21.16 -6.93
N GLY A 179 6.26 -22.43 -7.14
CA GLY A 179 7.62 -22.98 -7.23
C GLY A 179 7.69 -24.48 -6.99
N PRO A 180 8.88 -25.08 -7.14
CA PRO A 180 9.07 -26.51 -6.91
C PRO A 180 8.62 -26.92 -5.50
N GLY A 181 7.69 -27.87 -5.41
CA GLY A 181 7.17 -28.37 -4.14
C GLY A 181 6.09 -27.50 -3.49
N ILE A 182 5.72 -26.37 -4.09
CA ILE A 182 4.59 -25.55 -3.66
C ILE A 182 3.37 -25.96 -4.48
N ASN A 183 2.31 -26.40 -3.78
CA ASN A 183 1.02 -26.72 -4.38
C ASN A 183 -0.02 -25.75 -3.85
N GLY A 184 -0.66 -25.06 -4.73
CA GLY A 184 -1.69 -24.08 -4.37
C GLY A 184 -2.76 -23.95 -5.45
N PRO A 185 -3.90 -23.33 -5.12
CA PRO A 185 -4.96 -23.11 -6.07
C PRO A 185 -4.66 -21.99 -7.08
N TYR A 186 -3.62 -21.22 -6.85
CA TYR A 186 -3.18 -20.11 -7.70
C TYR A 186 -1.79 -20.42 -8.27
N SER A 187 -1.61 -20.20 -9.56
CA SER A 187 -0.37 -20.52 -10.27
C SER A 187 0.07 -19.37 -11.18
#